data_8081eca30a66b91cd5e4760f4c39d37c
#
_entry.id   8081eca30a66b91cd5e4760f4c39d37c
#
_cell.length_a   1.000
_cell.length_b   1.000
_cell.length_c   1.000
_cell.angle_alpha   90.00
_cell.angle_beta   90.00
_cell.angle_gamma   90.00
#
_symmetry.space_group_name_H-M   'P 1'
#
loop_
_entity.id
_entity.type
_entity.pdbx_description
1 polymer ?
#
loop_
_entity_poly.entity_id
_entity_poly.type
_entity_poly.pdbx_seq_one_letter_code
_entity_poly.pdbx_strand_id
1 'polypeptide(L)'
;MQVNVEDKSVPTDVRNLAQKDYLSYVTSLDKIYNKEKASYTLGEPFKIYKFNKKSDGNYYFPVLNTEGNIDYIVTISPKITKYSSSSSKYTINVSPFLSKVLNQYKDQQITILTNSKGYYVVTQNHKAKLVLKTPRLEDKKLKKTESIPTGNNVTQLKQKASVTMPTSQFKSNNYTYNEQYINKLENFKIRETQGNNGWCAGYTMSALLNATYNTNKYHAEAVMRFLHPNLQGQRFQFTGLTPREMIYFGQTQGRSPQLLNRMTTYNEVDNLTKNNKGIAVLGSRVESRNGMHAGHAMAVVGNAKLDNGQEVIIIWNPWDNGFMTQDAKNNVIPVSNGDHYRWYSSIYGY
;
A
#
# COMPACT_ATOMS: atom_id res chain seq x y z
N MET A 1 -18.11 14.86 11.26
CA MET A 1 -16.76 14.37 11.59
C MET A 1 -15.77 15.50 11.35
N GLN A 2 -15.16 16.03 12.41
CA GLN A 2 -14.14 17.09 12.27
C GLN A 2 -12.77 16.49 12.44
N VAL A 3 -11.93 16.54 11.40
CA VAL A 3 -10.48 16.36 11.54
C VAL A 3 -9.89 17.74 11.76
N ASN A 4 -9.74 18.17 13.00
CA ASN A 4 -8.93 19.35 13.30
C ASN A 4 -7.49 18.91 13.25
N VAL A 5 -6.86 19.14 12.13
CA VAL A 5 -5.42 19.18 12.07
C VAL A 5 -5.04 20.62 12.36
N GLU A 6 -4.86 20.97 13.62
CA GLU A 6 -4.07 22.15 13.98
C GLU A 6 -2.58 21.88 13.71
N ASP A 7 -2.27 21.33 12.55
CA ASP A 7 -0.90 21.28 12.07
C ASP A 7 -0.76 22.31 10.95
N LYS A 8 -0.47 23.56 11.32
CA LYS A 8 -0.06 24.65 10.40
C LYS A 8 1.16 24.25 9.54
N SER A 9 1.64 23.02 9.65
CA SER A 9 2.89 22.51 9.07
C SER A 9 2.71 21.68 7.81
N VAL A 10 1.50 21.58 7.22
CA VAL A 10 1.37 20.91 5.91
C VAL A 10 1.78 21.90 4.82
N PRO A 11 2.88 21.63 4.09
CA PRO A 11 3.36 22.55 3.06
C PRO A 11 2.29 22.79 1.98
N THR A 12 2.23 24.00 1.46
CA THR A 12 1.25 24.38 0.42
C THR A 12 1.39 23.53 -0.83
N ASP A 13 2.62 23.18 -1.22
CA ASP A 13 2.89 22.31 -2.36
C ASP A 13 2.34 20.88 -2.17
N VAL A 14 2.34 20.36 -0.94
CA VAL A 14 1.70 19.08 -0.58
C VAL A 14 0.18 19.15 -0.73
N ARG A 15 -0.45 20.22 -0.21
CA ARG A 15 -1.91 20.41 -0.36
C ARG A 15 -2.30 20.57 -1.82
N ASN A 16 -1.58 21.39 -2.56
CA ASN A 16 -1.84 21.62 -3.98
C ASN A 16 -1.70 20.33 -4.80
N LEU A 17 -0.69 19.53 -4.52
CA LEU A 17 -0.51 18.23 -5.18
C LEU A 17 -1.69 17.28 -4.90
N ALA A 18 -2.09 17.16 -3.63
CA ALA A 18 -3.21 16.33 -3.25
C ALA A 18 -4.51 16.79 -3.92
N GLN A 19 -4.85 18.09 -3.85
CA GLN A 19 -6.07 18.65 -4.42
C GLN A 19 -6.14 18.53 -5.94
N LYS A 20 -5.00 18.71 -6.61
CA LYS A 20 -4.93 18.65 -8.05
C LYS A 20 -5.15 17.24 -8.59
N ASP A 21 -4.54 16.23 -7.96
CA ASP A 21 -4.36 14.93 -8.59
C ASP A 21 -5.21 13.81 -7.96
N TYR A 22 -5.76 13.96 -6.72
CA TYR A 22 -6.41 12.87 -6.00
C TYR A 22 -7.52 12.18 -6.79
N LEU A 23 -8.34 12.96 -7.52
CA LEU A 23 -9.52 12.44 -8.17
C LEU A 23 -9.17 11.52 -9.33
N SER A 24 -8.14 11.85 -10.10
CA SER A 24 -7.63 11.02 -11.19
C SER A 24 -7.16 9.65 -10.67
N TYR A 25 -6.44 9.64 -9.55
CA TYR A 25 -5.98 8.40 -8.92
C TYR A 25 -7.14 7.57 -8.37
N VAL A 26 -8.09 8.20 -7.69
CA VAL A 26 -9.28 7.53 -7.15
C VAL A 26 -10.11 6.90 -8.26
N THR A 27 -10.35 7.66 -9.33
CA THR A 27 -11.11 7.16 -10.49
C THR A 27 -10.44 5.94 -11.13
N SER A 28 -9.11 5.93 -11.20
CA SER A 28 -8.39 4.78 -11.71
C SER A 28 -8.59 3.53 -10.85
N LEU A 29 -8.61 3.68 -9.52
CA LEU A 29 -8.89 2.57 -8.62
C LEU A 29 -10.34 2.10 -8.69
N ASP A 30 -11.31 3.01 -8.78
CA ASP A 30 -12.72 2.65 -8.93
C ASP A 30 -12.94 1.80 -10.18
N LYS A 31 -12.33 2.16 -11.30
CA LYS A 31 -12.38 1.36 -12.54
C LYS A 31 -11.73 -0.01 -12.37
N ILE A 32 -10.59 -0.10 -11.66
CA ILE A 32 -9.95 -1.38 -11.33
C ILE A 32 -10.87 -2.26 -10.48
N TYR A 33 -11.59 -1.66 -9.52
CA TYR A 33 -12.55 -2.37 -8.68
C TYR A 33 -13.91 -2.65 -9.36
N ASN A 34 -14.13 -2.19 -10.61
CA ASN A 34 -15.42 -2.17 -11.30
C ASN A 34 -16.51 -1.45 -10.49
N LYS A 35 -16.15 -0.41 -9.75
CA LYS A 35 -17.12 0.44 -9.06
C LYS A 35 -17.79 1.39 -10.06
N GLU A 36 -19.04 1.69 -9.81
CA GLU A 36 -19.73 2.76 -10.51
C GLU A 36 -19.08 4.11 -10.22
N LYS A 37 -19.29 5.05 -11.14
CA LYS A 37 -18.77 6.41 -11.00
C LYS A 37 -19.34 7.05 -9.74
N ALA A 38 -18.47 7.48 -8.83
CA ALA A 38 -18.83 8.15 -7.60
C ALA A 38 -18.23 9.56 -7.51
N SER A 39 -18.89 10.41 -6.74
CA SER A 39 -18.35 11.74 -6.40
C SER A 39 -17.56 11.64 -5.10
N TYR A 40 -16.40 12.29 -5.08
CA TYR A 40 -15.50 12.26 -3.94
C TYR A 40 -15.10 13.65 -3.50
N THR A 41 -14.81 13.79 -2.23
CA THR A 41 -14.25 15.00 -1.62
C THR A 41 -12.96 14.67 -0.91
N LEU A 42 -11.95 15.52 -1.07
CA LEU A 42 -10.69 15.41 -0.34
C LEU A 42 -10.85 16.07 1.03
N GLY A 43 -10.61 15.32 2.09
CA GLY A 43 -10.64 15.84 3.46
C GLY A 43 -9.32 16.48 3.89
N GLU A 44 -9.32 17.07 5.09
CA GLU A 44 -8.12 17.68 5.66
C GLU A 44 -7.05 16.62 5.98
N PRO A 45 -5.78 16.94 5.77
CA PRO A 45 -4.69 16.02 5.98
C PRO A 45 -4.46 15.70 7.46
N PHE A 46 -3.97 14.52 7.72
CA PHE A 46 -3.51 14.08 9.03
C PHE A 46 -2.12 13.46 8.95
N LYS A 47 -1.51 13.24 10.10
CA LYS A 47 -0.21 12.58 10.22
C LYS A 47 -0.32 11.32 11.08
N ILE A 48 0.55 10.37 10.81
CA ILE A 48 0.76 9.19 11.63
C ILE A 48 2.08 9.36 12.39
N TYR A 49 2.05 9.08 13.68
CA TYR A 49 3.21 9.24 14.55
C TYR A 49 3.77 7.88 14.95
N LYS A 50 5.10 7.78 14.94
CA LYS A 50 5.79 6.64 15.55
C LYS A 50 5.73 6.76 17.07
N PHE A 51 5.86 5.66 17.79
CA PHE A 51 5.85 5.65 19.26
C PHE A 51 6.96 6.51 19.89
N ASN A 52 8.01 6.82 19.14
CA ASN A 52 9.05 7.76 19.55
C ASN A 52 8.67 9.24 19.36
N LYS A 53 7.39 9.55 19.10
CA LYS A 53 6.82 10.90 18.89
C LYS A 53 7.23 11.61 17.60
N LYS A 54 7.92 10.93 16.68
CA LYS A 54 8.21 11.48 15.35
C LYS A 54 7.12 11.06 14.38
N SER A 55 6.71 11.98 13.48
CA SER A 55 5.89 11.64 12.32
C SER A 55 6.65 10.60 11.47
N ASP A 56 5.90 9.77 10.75
CA ASP A 56 6.47 8.87 9.76
C ASP A 56 6.99 9.59 8.51
N GLY A 57 6.74 10.90 8.41
CA GLY A 57 7.19 11.77 7.32
C GLY A 57 6.17 11.97 6.21
N ASN A 58 5.08 11.20 6.20
CA ASN A 58 4.04 11.28 5.18
C ASN A 58 2.91 12.23 5.58
N TYR A 59 2.09 12.60 4.59
CA TYR A 59 0.86 13.35 4.74
C TYR A 59 -0.28 12.52 4.18
N TYR A 60 -1.35 12.35 4.96
CA TYR A 60 -2.47 11.48 4.65
C TYR A 60 -3.74 12.31 4.48
N PHE A 61 -4.40 12.21 3.34
CA PHE A 61 -5.65 12.92 3.06
C PHE A 61 -6.76 11.89 2.89
N PRO A 62 -7.80 11.91 3.72
CA PRO A 62 -8.94 11.04 3.51
C PRO A 62 -9.74 11.47 2.28
N VAL A 63 -10.19 10.51 1.50
CA VAL A 63 -11.10 10.73 0.38
C VAL A 63 -12.47 10.20 0.77
N LEU A 64 -13.44 11.10 0.83
CA LEU A 64 -14.79 10.82 1.30
C LEU A 64 -15.75 10.69 0.12
N ASN A 65 -16.61 9.70 0.17
CA ASN A 65 -17.75 9.56 -0.74
C ASN A 65 -18.92 10.46 -0.32
N THR A 66 -20.00 10.44 -1.09
CA THR A 66 -21.20 11.27 -0.86
C THR A 66 -21.91 10.99 0.47
N GLU A 67 -21.72 9.81 1.05
CA GLU A 67 -22.25 9.44 2.36
C GLU A 67 -21.34 9.89 3.52
N GLY A 68 -20.21 10.52 3.20
CA GLY A 68 -19.21 10.93 4.16
C GLY A 68 -18.38 9.77 4.73
N ASN A 69 -18.37 8.62 4.06
CA ASN A 69 -17.46 7.52 4.39
C ASN A 69 -16.13 7.72 3.68
N ILE A 70 -15.05 7.33 4.34
CA ILE A 70 -13.72 7.33 3.75
C ILE A 70 -13.55 6.06 2.92
N ASP A 71 -13.40 6.21 1.61
CA ASP A 71 -13.17 5.09 0.70
C ASP A 71 -11.67 4.87 0.43
N TYR A 72 -10.92 5.97 0.33
CA TYR A 72 -9.49 5.95 0.04
C TYR A 72 -8.71 6.91 0.91
N ILE A 73 -7.41 6.71 0.96
CA ILE A 73 -6.43 7.64 1.54
C ILE A 73 -5.43 8.02 0.45
N VAL A 74 -5.28 9.31 0.22
CA VAL A 74 -4.16 9.85 -0.55
C VAL A 74 -2.98 10.00 0.38
N THR A 75 -1.88 9.36 0.05
CA THR A 75 -0.61 9.47 0.78
C THR A 75 0.38 10.28 -0.05
N ILE A 76 0.82 11.40 0.49
CA ILE A 76 1.90 12.21 -0.09
C ILE A 76 3.16 11.96 0.72
N SER A 77 4.18 11.44 0.08
CA SER A 77 5.46 11.11 0.71
C SER A 77 6.59 11.95 0.14
N PRO A 78 7.52 12.42 0.96
CA PRO A 78 8.77 13.00 0.46
C PRO A 78 9.48 11.98 -0.43
N LYS A 79 9.97 12.44 -1.56
CA LYS A 79 10.61 11.58 -2.53
C LYS A 79 12.00 11.18 -2.07
N ILE A 80 12.32 9.92 -2.19
CA ILE A 80 13.67 9.40 -1.94
C ILE A 80 14.48 9.58 -3.22
N THR A 81 15.13 10.72 -3.37
CA THR A 81 15.81 11.19 -4.60
C THR A 81 16.86 10.21 -5.12
N LYS A 82 17.52 9.45 -4.24
CA LYS A 82 18.53 8.43 -4.61
C LYS A 82 17.99 7.38 -5.59
N TYR A 83 16.67 7.17 -5.65
CA TYR A 83 16.04 6.08 -6.39
C TYR A 83 15.01 6.55 -7.42
N SER A 84 14.95 7.84 -7.73
CA SER A 84 13.92 8.35 -8.62
C SER A 84 14.45 9.42 -9.58
N SER A 85 14.08 9.31 -10.84
CA SER A 85 14.48 10.23 -11.92
C SER A 85 13.55 11.45 -12.10
N SER A 86 12.40 11.48 -11.41
CA SER A 86 11.45 12.59 -11.57
C SER A 86 11.87 13.82 -10.76
N SER A 87 11.61 15.02 -11.28
CA SER A 87 11.93 16.31 -10.65
C SER A 87 11.02 16.71 -9.47
N SER A 88 9.91 16.00 -9.24
CA SER A 88 8.99 16.28 -8.14
C SER A 88 9.65 16.03 -6.78
N LYS A 89 9.36 16.88 -5.78
CA LYS A 89 9.80 16.70 -4.39
C LYS A 89 9.01 15.62 -3.64
N TYR A 90 7.81 15.32 -4.11
CA TYR A 90 6.87 14.41 -3.47
C TYR A 90 6.37 13.35 -4.45
N THR A 91 5.93 12.24 -3.89
CA THR A 91 5.19 11.20 -4.58
C THR A 91 3.78 11.13 -4.05
N ILE A 92 2.82 10.80 -4.91
CA ILE A 92 1.42 10.56 -4.56
C ILE A 92 1.11 9.08 -4.72
N ASN A 93 0.40 8.54 -3.76
CA ASN A 93 -0.09 7.17 -3.75
C ASN A 93 -1.52 7.18 -3.21
N VAL A 94 -2.41 6.38 -3.77
CA VAL A 94 -3.79 6.25 -3.30
C VAL A 94 -4.12 4.79 -3.06
N SER A 95 -4.74 4.51 -1.93
CA SER A 95 -5.14 3.16 -1.53
C SER A 95 -6.30 3.22 -0.52
N PRO A 96 -7.03 2.12 -0.28
CA PRO A 96 -8.02 2.05 0.79
C PRO A 96 -7.39 1.85 2.18
N PHE A 97 -6.08 2.01 2.31
CA PHE A 97 -5.34 1.89 3.56
C PHE A 97 -5.97 2.75 4.68
N LEU A 98 -6.21 2.18 5.83
CA LEU A 98 -6.86 2.80 6.99
C LEU A 98 -8.32 3.26 6.80
N SER A 99 -8.88 3.30 5.59
CA SER A 99 -10.26 3.80 5.38
C SER A 99 -11.28 3.09 6.26
N LYS A 100 -11.24 1.75 6.28
CA LYS A 100 -12.11 0.93 7.13
C LYS A 100 -11.93 1.21 8.62
N VAL A 101 -10.70 1.44 9.06
CA VAL A 101 -10.38 1.76 10.45
C VAL A 101 -10.95 3.13 10.80
N LEU A 102 -10.67 4.14 9.98
CA LEU A 102 -11.11 5.52 10.24
C LEU A 102 -12.64 5.62 10.28
N ASN A 103 -13.33 4.89 9.43
CA ASN A 103 -14.80 4.84 9.42
C ASN A 103 -15.39 4.28 10.72
N GLN A 104 -14.68 3.42 11.46
CA GLN A 104 -15.13 2.92 12.76
C GLN A 104 -15.05 3.98 13.87
N TYR A 105 -14.29 5.05 13.66
CA TYR A 105 -14.07 6.14 14.62
C TYR A 105 -14.69 7.45 14.15
N LYS A 106 -15.70 7.38 13.27
CA LYS A 106 -16.51 8.54 12.91
C LYS A 106 -16.95 9.26 14.19
N ASP A 107 -16.90 10.59 14.17
CA ASP A 107 -17.32 11.47 15.27
C ASP A 107 -16.46 11.40 16.55
N GLN A 108 -15.32 10.72 16.49
CA GLN A 108 -14.36 10.69 17.58
C GLN A 108 -13.09 11.45 17.23
N GLN A 109 -12.53 12.12 18.21
CA GLN A 109 -11.18 12.65 18.11
C GLN A 109 -10.19 11.51 18.35
N ILE A 110 -9.31 11.26 17.39
CA ILE A 110 -8.34 10.18 17.46
C ILE A 110 -6.93 10.64 17.10
N THR A 111 -5.95 9.95 17.63
CA THR A 111 -4.56 10.02 17.19
C THR A 111 -4.14 8.65 16.66
N ILE A 112 -3.44 8.63 15.52
CA ILE A 112 -2.96 7.39 14.93
C ILE A 112 -1.47 7.26 15.23
N LEU A 113 -1.11 6.14 15.83
CA LEU A 113 0.26 5.77 16.15
C LEU A 113 0.66 4.52 15.36
N THR A 114 1.93 4.39 15.06
CA THR A 114 2.48 3.19 14.41
C THR A 114 3.77 2.74 15.08
N ASN A 115 3.94 1.44 15.12
CA ASN A 115 5.20 0.79 15.48
C ASN A 115 5.40 -0.48 14.66
N SER A 116 6.36 -1.27 15.08
CA SER A 116 6.67 -2.54 14.43
C SER A 116 5.55 -3.58 14.42
N LYS A 117 4.55 -3.47 15.29
CA LYS A 117 3.44 -4.41 15.40
C LYS A 117 2.22 -4.00 14.59
N GLY A 118 2.11 -2.71 14.23
CA GLY A 118 0.98 -2.20 13.46
C GLY A 118 0.60 -0.77 13.77
N TYR A 119 -0.67 -0.47 13.48
CA TYR A 119 -1.28 0.82 13.71
C TYR A 119 -2.20 0.78 14.91
N TYR A 120 -2.17 1.82 15.69
CA TYR A 120 -2.95 2.00 16.90
C TYR A 120 -3.78 3.27 16.78
N VAL A 121 -5.00 3.20 17.24
CA VAL A 121 -5.84 4.38 17.45
C VAL A 121 -5.88 4.69 18.94
N VAL A 122 -5.67 5.95 19.27
CA VAL A 122 -5.80 6.50 20.60
C VAL A 122 -6.99 7.46 20.60
N THR A 123 -8.00 7.14 21.40
CA THR A 123 -9.18 7.98 21.63
C THR A 123 -8.99 8.87 22.86
N GLN A 124 -10.02 9.62 23.22
CA GLN A 124 -10.01 10.49 24.43
C GLN A 124 -9.69 9.74 25.72
N ASN A 125 -9.96 8.45 25.81
CA ASN A 125 -9.67 7.62 26.97
C ASN A 125 -8.17 7.28 27.13
N HIS A 126 -7.31 7.81 26.31
CA HIS A 126 -5.86 7.66 26.30
C HIS A 126 -5.33 6.22 26.17
N LYS A 127 -6.19 5.24 25.87
CA LYS A 127 -5.77 3.87 25.61
C LYS A 127 -5.47 3.68 24.12
N ALA A 128 -4.28 3.17 23.84
CA ALA A 128 -3.90 2.79 22.48
C ALA A 128 -4.50 1.41 22.15
N LYS A 129 -5.36 1.35 21.14
CA LYS A 129 -5.94 0.10 20.63
C LYS A 129 -5.28 -0.25 19.31
N LEU A 130 -4.73 -1.46 19.20
CA LEU A 130 -4.23 -1.99 17.94
C LEU A 130 -5.41 -2.22 16.98
N VAL A 131 -5.39 -1.54 15.84
CA VAL A 131 -6.49 -1.55 14.85
C VAL A 131 -6.10 -2.21 13.54
N LEU A 132 -4.81 -2.21 13.22
CA LEU A 132 -4.28 -2.87 12.03
C LEU A 132 -2.92 -3.48 12.39
N LYS A 133 -2.83 -4.81 12.30
CA LYS A 133 -1.55 -5.52 12.46
C LYS A 133 -0.76 -5.37 11.17
N THR A 134 0.53 -5.04 11.30
CA THR A 134 1.46 -5.18 10.19
C THR A 134 2.12 -6.54 10.29
N PRO A 135 2.03 -7.37 9.24
CA PRO A 135 2.79 -8.62 9.19
C PRO A 135 4.28 -8.30 9.31
N ARG A 136 4.96 -8.96 10.20
CA ARG A 136 6.41 -8.85 10.35
C ARG A 136 7.04 -10.20 10.44
N LEU A 137 8.12 -10.32 9.70
CA LEU A 137 9.16 -11.29 10.01
C LEU A 137 9.72 -10.90 11.39
N GLU A 138 9.53 -11.74 12.39
CA GLU A 138 10.20 -11.55 13.67
C GLU A 138 11.72 -11.63 13.43
N ASP A 139 12.37 -10.48 13.41
CA ASP A 139 13.81 -10.42 13.54
C ASP A 139 14.14 -10.96 14.93
N LYS A 140 14.69 -12.18 15.01
CA LYS A 140 15.05 -12.86 16.27
C LYS A 140 15.95 -12.03 17.21
N LYS A 141 16.47 -10.89 16.73
CA LYS A 141 17.31 -9.96 17.48
C LYS A 141 16.59 -8.76 18.08
N LEU A 142 15.34 -8.49 17.71
CA LEU A 142 14.56 -7.35 18.27
C LEU A 142 13.82 -7.77 19.55
N LYS A 143 14.56 -8.13 20.60
CA LYS A 143 14.02 -8.36 21.95
C LYS A 143 13.66 -7.10 22.73
N LYS A 144 13.75 -5.90 22.17
CA LYS A 144 13.18 -4.71 22.80
C LYS A 144 11.72 -4.60 22.40
N THR A 145 10.85 -5.07 23.26
CA THR A 145 9.43 -4.73 23.28
C THR A 145 9.31 -3.21 23.35
N GLU A 146 8.93 -2.58 22.24
CA GLU A 146 8.48 -1.20 22.26
C GLU A 146 7.25 -1.16 23.17
N SER A 147 7.34 -0.53 24.34
CA SER A 147 6.22 -0.38 25.25
C SER A 147 5.12 0.45 24.58
N ILE A 148 3.88 0.02 24.74
CA ILE A 148 2.72 0.85 24.38
C ILE A 148 2.84 2.16 25.17
N PRO A 149 2.72 3.35 24.54
CA PRO A 149 2.84 4.61 25.25
C PRO A 149 1.82 4.67 26.39
N THR A 150 2.26 4.88 27.60
CA THR A 150 1.39 5.16 28.74
C THR A 150 0.86 6.60 28.66
N GLY A 151 -0.26 6.88 29.32
CA GLY A 151 -1.10 8.07 29.22
C GLY A 151 -0.43 9.42 28.93
N ASN A 152 0.69 9.75 29.60
CA ASN A 152 1.39 11.03 29.41
C ASN A 152 2.01 11.22 28.01
N ASN A 153 2.52 10.15 27.41
CA ASN A 153 3.09 10.21 26.04
C ASN A 153 2.00 10.37 24.98
N VAL A 154 0.85 9.75 25.22
CA VAL A 154 -0.33 9.84 24.34
C VAL A 154 -0.94 11.24 24.43
N THR A 155 -1.02 11.83 25.61
CA THR A 155 -1.53 13.20 25.80
C THR A 155 -0.68 14.24 25.07
N GLN A 156 0.64 14.12 25.11
CA GLN A 156 1.53 15.02 24.37
C GLN A 156 1.38 14.91 22.85
N LEU A 157 1.14 13.72 22.32
CA LEU A 157 0.88 13.52 20.88
C LEU A 157 -0.49 14.10 20.49
N LYS A 158 -1.50 13.98 21.37
CA LYS A 158 -2.83 14.54 21.17
C LYS A 158 -2.82 16.07 21.06
N GLN A 159 -2.02 16.75 21.86
CA GLN A 159 -1.87 18.21 21.79
C GLN A 159 -1.24 18.69 20.48
N LYS A 160 -0.46 17.84 19.80
CA LYS A 160 0.22 18.17 18.55
C LYS A 160 -0.53 17.77 17.29
N ALA A 161 -1.42 16.81 17.37
CA ALA A 161 -2.14 16.25 16.22
C ALA A 161 -3.45 15.58 16.63
N SER A 162 -4.45 16.39 16.94
CA SER A 162 -5.81 15.88 17.00
C SER A 162 -6.43 15.93 15.60
N VAL A 163 -6.98 14.81 15.17
CA VAL A 163 -7.66 14.68 13.89
C VAL A 163 -9.16 14.80 14.17
N THR A 164 -9.74 15.97 13.93
CA THR A 164 -11.19 16.20 13.96
C THR A 164 -11.67 16.40 12.52
N MET A 165 -12.61 15.63 12.02
CA MET A 165 -13.15 15.81 10.67
C MET A 165 -14.32 16.81 10.67
N PRO A 166 -14.29 17.87 9.87
CA PRO A 166 -15.42 18.81 9.76
C PRO A 166 -16.62 18.14 9.07
N THR A 167 -17.80 18.29 9.69
CA THR A 167 -19.07 17.75 9.19
C THR A 167 -19.75 18.60 8.15
N SER A 168 -19.24 19.79 7.86
CA SER A 168 -19.95 20.70 6.97
C SER A 168 -19.02 21.60 6.21
N GLN A 169 -18.71 21.26 5.01
CA GLN A 169 -18.30 22.15 3.91
C GLN A 169 -17.66 21.40 2.74
N PHE A 170 -18.27 20.31 2.32
CA PHE A 170 -17.81 19.62 1.13
C PHE A 170 -18.60 20.14 -0.08
N LYS A 171 -17.97 21.01 -0.87
CA LYS A 171 -18.46 21.26 -2.21
C LYS A 171 -18.16 20.02 -3.05
N SER A 172 -19.20 19.32 -3.44
CA SER A 172 -19.11 18.29 -4.48
C SER A 172 -18.66 18.96 -5.76
N ASN A 173 -17.39 18.80 -6.11
CA ASN A 173 -16.93 19.18 -7.42
C ASN A 173 -17.39 18.11 -8.39
N ASN A 174 -18.45 18.39 -9.17
CA ASN A 174 -18.87 17.57 -10.30
C ASN A 174 -17.76 17.68 -11.39
N TYR A 175 -16.73 16.87 -11.28
CA TYR A 175 -15.76 16.74 -12.34
C TYR A 175 -16.30 15.84 -13.44
N THR A 176 -16.38 16.35 -14.64
CA THR A 176 -16.48 15.56 -15.86
C THR A 176 -15.15 14.84 -16.04
N TYR A 177 -15.13 13.53 -15.82
CA TYR A 177 -13.94 12.73 -16.05
C TYR A 177 -13.69 12.61 -17.55
N ASN A 178 -12.53 13.02 -18.01
CA ASN A 178 -12.03 12.62 -19.32
C ASN A 178 -11.79 11.09 -19.31
N GLU A 179 -11.94 10.45 -20.46
CA GLU A 179 -11.66 9.02 -20.57
C GLU A 179 -10.23 8.73 -20.13
N GLN A 180 -10.09 8.01 -19.03
CA GLN A 180 -8.82 7.49 -18.58
C GLN A 180 -8.60 6.13 -19.22
N TYR A 181 -7.41 5.94 -19.77
CA TYR A 181 -7.00 4.62 -20.21
C TYR A 181 -6.65 3.76 -18.98
N ILE A 182 -7.25 2.59 -18.90
CA ILE A 182 -7.01 1.61 -17.82
C ILE A 182 -6.92 0.22 -18.44
N ASN A 183 -5.92 -0.53 -17.98
CA ASN A 183 -5.75 -1.92 -18.30
C ASN A 183 -5.43 -2.72 -17.04
N LYS A 184 -5.96 -3.93 -16.92
CA LYS A 184 -5.79 -4.77 -15.73
C LYS A 184 -5.76 -6.25 -16.09
N LEU A 185 -5.20 -7.07 -15.20
CA LEU A 185 -5.44 -8.51 -15.21
C LEU A 185 -6.90 -8.75 -14.84
N GLU A 186 -7.74 -9.14 -15.80
CA GLU A 186 -9.21 -9.12 -15.70
C GLU A 186 -9.73 -9.94 -14.52
N ASN A 187 -9.10 -11.07 -14.23
CA ASN A 187 -9.54 -11.99 -13.19
C ASN A 187 -8.74 -11.84 -11.87
N PHE A 188 -7.99 -10.75 -11.69
CA PHE A 188 -7.26 -10.54 -10.45
C PHE A 188 -8.21 -10.26 -9.29
N LYS A 189 -8.14 -11.09 -8.27
CA LYS A 189 -8.93 -10.97 -7.04
C LYS A 189 -8.05 -11.21 -5.83
N ILE A 190 -8.21 -10.40 -4.78
CA ILE A 190 -7.58 -10.63 -3.49
C ILE A 190 -8.38 -11.73 -2.78
N ARG A 191 -7.84 -12.95 -2.73
CA ARG A 191 -8.49 -14.10 -2.10
C ARG A 191 -7.97 -14.40 -0.71
N GLU A 192 -6.71 -14.08 -0.49
CA GLU A 192 -6.02 -14.27 0.78
C GLU A 192 -5.02 -13.13 0.99
N THR A 193 -4.75 -12.78 2.22
CA THR A 193 -3.76 -11.77 2.60
C THR A 193 -2.70 -12.37 3.51
N GLN A 194 -1.49 -11.85 3.42
CA GLN A 194 -0.37 -12.35 4.21
C GLN A 194 -0.57 -12.03 5.69
N GLY A 195 -0.51 -13.08 6.51
CA GLY A 195 -0.47 -12.98 7.96
C GLY A 195 0.95 -12.81 8.48
N ASN A 196 1.20 -13.29 9.71
CA ASN A 196 2.52 -13.25 10.34
C ASN A 196 3.42 -14.38 9.81
N ASN A 197 3.86 -14.27 8.57
CA ASN A 197 4.75 -15.23 7.92
C ASN A 197 5.64 -14.53 6.88
N GLY A 198 6.60 -15.25 6.30
CA GLY A 198 7.55 -14.77 5.28
C GLY A 198 7.13 -15.02 3.84
N TRP A 199 5.87 -15.36 3.57
CA TRP A 199 5.42 -15.94 2.29
C TRP A 199 4.92 -14.92 1.26
N CYS A 200 5.40 -13.69 1.30
CA CYS A 200 4.99 -12.66 0.33
C CYS A 200 5.06 -13.12 -1.14
N ALA A 201 6.12 -13.85 -1.50
CA ALA A 201 6.27 -14.40 -2.84
C ALA A 201 5.24 -15.52 -3.12
N GLY A 202 4.91 -16.35 -2.14
CA GLY A 202 3.86 -17.38 -2.25
C GLY A 202 2.49 -16.75 -2.53
N TYR A 203 2.12 -15.70 -1.78
CA TYR A 203 0.89 -14.94 -2.01
C TYR A 203 0.88 -14.25 -3.38
N THR A 204 1.99 -13.64 -3.76
CA THR A 204 2.13 -12.98 -5.06
C THR A 204 1.92 -13.96 -6.22
N MET A 205 2.62 -15.11 -6.19
CA MET A 205 2.50 -16.13 -7.25
C MET A 205 1.12 -16.76 -7.30
N SER A 206 0.54 -17.11 -6.14
CA SER A 206 -0.81 -17.69 -6.10
C SER A 206 -1.85 -16.73 -6.68
N ALA A 207 -1.78 -15.44 -6.35
CA ALA A 207 -2.68 -14.42 -6.88
C ALA A 207 -2.52 -14.26 -8.41
N LEU A 208 -1.29 -14.16 -8.90
CA LEU A 208 -1.01 -14.01 -10.34
C LEU A 208 -1.45 -15.25 -11.15
N LEU A 209 -1.15 -16.45 -10.68
CA LEU A 209 -1.56 -17.68 -11.35
C LEU A 209 -3.08 -17.87 -11.32
N ASN A 210 -3.73 -17.55 -10.20
CA ASN A 210 -5.19 -17.57 -10.12
C ASN A 210 -5.81 -16.57 -11.11
N ALA A 211 -5.25 -15.40 -11.26
CA ALA A 211 -5.74 -14.39 -12.21
C ALA A 211 -5.56 -14.84 -13.66
N THR A 212 -4.36 -15.27 -14.01
CA THR A 212 -4.00 -15.58 -15.41
C THR A 212 -4.60 -16.91 -15.90
N TYR A 213 -4.92 -17.84 -15.00
CA TYR A 213 -5.66 -19.08 -15.32
C TYR A 213 -7.16 -18.99 -15.05
N ASN A 214 -7.65 -17.85 -14.57
CA ASN A 214 -9.04 -17.66 -14.14
C ASN A 214 -9.52 -18.80 -13.20
N THR A 215 -8.77 -19.05 -12.14
CA THR A 215 -8.99 -20.14 -11.18
C THR A 215 -8.86 -19.66 -9.74
N ASN A 216 -9.15 -20.53 -8.79
CA ASN A 216 -8.94 -20.31 -7.35
C ASN A 216 -8.14 -21.42 -6.67
N LYS A 217 -7.44 -22.25 -7.45
CA LYS A 217 -6.74 -23.44 -6.94
C LYS A 217 -5.40 -23.18 -6.26
N TYR A 218 -4.79 -22.01 -6.52
CA TYR A 218 -3.48 -21.70 -5.95
C TYR A 218 -3.64 -20.95 -4.61
N HIS A 219 -2.90 -21.43 -3.59
CA HIS A 219 -2.83 -20.84 -2.27
C HIS A 219 -1.38 -20.64 -1.85
N ALA A 220 -1.09 -19.58 -1.12
CA ALA A 220 0.28 -19.24 -0.74
C ALA A 220 0.97 -20.37 0.04
N GLU A 221 0.30 -20.98 1.02
CA GLU A 221 0.88 -22.10 1.77
C GLU A 221 1.19 -23.30 0.87
N ALA A 222 0.33 -23.63 -0.08
CA ALA A 222 0.55 -24.74 -1.01
C ALA A 222 1.78 -24.50 -1.90
N VAL A 223 1.97 -23.26 -2.38
CA VAL A 223 3.17 -22.85 -3.13
C VAL A 223 4.42 -23.03 -2.27
N MET A 224 4.38 -22.55 -1.03
CA MET A 224 5.52 -22.65 -0.11
C MET A 224 5.83 -24.10 0.25
N ARG A 225 4.82 -24.95 0.47
CA ARG A 225 4.98 -26.39 0.74
C ARG A 225 5.59 -27.13 -0.44
N PHE A 226 5.16 -26.79 -1.66
CA PHE A 226 5.72 -27.38 -2.87
C PHE A 226 7.23 -27.11 -2.99
N LEU A 227 7.66 -25.87 -2.73
CA LEU A 227 9.05 -25.44 -2.86
C LEU A 227 9.93 -25.84 -1.67
N HIS A 228 9.32 -25.94 -0.49
CA HIS A 228 10.03 -26.25 0.77
C HIS A 228 9.35 -27.39 1.55
N PRO A 229 9.23 -28.61 0.96
CA PRO A 229 8.46 -29.72 1.56
C PRO A 229 9.03 -30.20 2.90
N ASN A 230 10.33 -30.03 3.11
CA ASN A 230 11.02 -30.52 4.31
C ASN A 230 11.10 -29.49 5.46
N LEU A 231 10.68 -28.24 5.22
CA LEU A 231 10.69 -27.22 6.26
C LEU A 231 9.46 -27.33 7.17
N GLN A 232 9.65 -27.15 8.47
CA GLN A 232 8.59 -27.23 9.48
C GLN A 232 8.68 -26.09 10.50
N GLY A 233 7.58 -25.85 11.22
CA GLY A 233 7.50 -24.89 12.30
C GLY A 233 7.91 -23.47 11.88
N GLN A 234 8.67 -22.80 12.73
CA GLN A 234 9.09 -21.40 12.48
C GLN A 234 10.00 -21.27 11.24
N ARG A 235 10.80 -22.28 10.92
CA ARG A 235 11.63 -22.25 9.70
C ARG A 235 10.77 -22.20 8.44
N PHE A 236 9.70 -22.95 8.38
CA PHE A 236 8.73 -22.90 7.30
C PHE A 236 7.96 -21.57 7.32
N GLN A 237 7.46 -21.19 8.49
CA GLN A 237 6.64 -19.97 8.64
C GLN A 237 7.36 -18.71 8.17
N PHE A 238 8.68 -18.59 8.42
CA PHE A 238 9.45 -17.37 8.11
C PHE A 238 10.44 -17.53 6.95
N THR A 239 10.29 -18.59 6.15
CA THR A 239 11.07 -18.71 4.92
C THR A 239 10.47 -17.83 3.82
N GLY A 240 11.34 -17.21 3.00
CA GLY A 240 10.97 -16.52 1.76
C GLY A 240 11.30 -17.40 0.56
N LEU A 241 11.07 -16.85 -0.64
CA LEU A 241 11.46 -17.48 -1.90
C LEU A 241 12.48 -16.62 -2.63
N THR A 242 13.42 -17.29 -3.27
CA THR A 242 14.34 -16.65 -4.20
C THR A 242 13.68 -16.44 -5.56
N PRO A 243 14.16 -15.51 -6.41
CA PRO A 243 13.65 -15.34 -7.77
C PRO A 243 13.71 -16.64 -8.61
N ARG A 244 14.73 -17.47 -8.38
CA ARG A 244 14.85 -18.77 -9.09
C ARG A 244 13.75 -19.74 -8.70
N GLU A 245 13.40 -19.82 -7.43
CA GLU A 245 12.30 -20.68 -6.95
C GLU A 245 10.95 -20.19 -7.48
N MET A 246 10.74 -18.86 -7.53
CA MET A 246 9.54 -18.29 -8.12
C MET A 246 9.41 -18.64 -9.60
N ILE A 247 10.48 -18.51 -10.38
CA ILE A 247 10.50 -18.89 -11.81
C ILE A 247 10.26 -20.39 -11.95
N TYR A 248 10.95 -21.22 -11.20
CA TYR A 248 10.80 -22.68 -11.23
C TYR A 248 9.35 -23.09 -10.95
N PHE A 249 8.72 -22.52 -9.91
CA PHE A 249 7.31 -22.83 -9.63
C PHE A 249 6.40 -22.44 -10.80
N GLY A 250 6.56 -21.25 -11.36
CA GLY A 250 5.78 -20.83 -12.54
C GLY A 250 5.94 -21.78 -13.72
N GLN A 251 7.16 -22.27 -13.96
CA GLN A 251 7.44 -23.27 -15.02
C GLN A 251 6.74 -24.60 -14.76
N THR A 252 6.74 -25.09 -13.52
CA THR A 252 6.00 -26.32 -13.15
C THR A 252 4.48 -26.19 -13.33
N GLN A 253 3.99 -24.93 -13.36
CA GLN A 253 2.57 -24.63 -13.63
C GLN A 253 2.29 -24.34 -15.12
N GLY A 254 3.24 -24.58 -16.02
CA GLY A 254 3.07 -24.36 -17.47
C GLY A 254 3.21 -22.90 -17.93
N ARG A 255 3.79 -22.03 -17.09
CA ARG A 255 4.13 -20.66 -17.46
C ARG A 255 5.60 -20.56 -17.88
N SER A 256 5.99 -19.43 -18.46
CA SER A 256 7.37 -19.16 -18.86
C SER A 256 7.87 -17.86 -18.20
N PRO A 257 7.92 -17.80 -16.86
CA PRO A 257 8.32 -16.58 -16.20
C PRO A 257 9.81 -16.27 -16.42
N GLN A 258 10.12 -14.99 -16.57
CA GLN A 258 11.46 -14.49 -16.81
C GLN A 258 11.82 -13.38 -15.81
N LEU A 259 13.10 -13.31 -15.44
CA LEU A 259 13.64 -12.29 -14.55
C LEU A 259 14.10 -11.08 -15.35
N LEU A 260 13.69 -9.90 -14.90
CA LEU A 260 14.14 -8.60 -15.37
C LEU A 260 14.78 -7.84 -14.19
N ASN A 261 16.06 -7.54 -14.29
CA ASN A 261 16.82 -6.88 -13.21
C ASN A 261 16.57 -5.36 -13.12
N ARG A 262 15.31 -4.96 -13.26
CA ARG A 262 14.81 -3.60 -13.09
C ARG A 262 13.30 -3.59 -12.88
N MET A 263 12.77 -2.44 -12.53
CA MET A 263 11.33 -2.18 -12.61
C MET A 263 10.83 -2.31 -14.05
N THR A 264 9.67 -2.92 -14.26
CA THR A 264 8.98 -2.88 -15.55
C THR A 264 8.51 -1.47 -15.86
N THR A 265 8.64 -1.06 -17.11
CA THR A 265 8.11 0.22 -17.59
C THR A 265 6.60 0.17 -17.73
N TYR A 266 5.96 1.36 -17.81
CA TYR A 266 4.52 1.46 -18.04
C TYR A 266 4.07 0.66 -19.28
N ASN A 267 4.77 0.82 -20.41
CA ASN A 267 4.43 0.13 -21.65
C ASN A 267 4.60 -1.39 -21.57
N GLU A 268 5.61 -1.87 -20.84
CA GLU A 268 5.79 -3.30 -20.59
C GLU A 268 4.66 -3.86 -19.73
N VAL A 269 4.27 -3.15 -18.67
CA VAL A 269 3.11 -3.52 -17.84
C VAL A 269 1.86 -3.59 -18.72
N ASP A 270 1.62 -2.55 -19.53
CA ASP A 270 0.45 -2.49 -20.40
C ASP A 270 0.38 -3.68 -21.37
N ASN A 271 1.48 -3.96 -22.04
CA ASN A 271 1.55 -5.08 -22.98
C ASN A 271 1.39 -6.45 -22.30
N LEU A 272 2.04 -6.65 -21.16
CA LEU A 272 1.98 -7.93 -20.44
C LEU A 272 0.58 -8.20 -19.90
N THR A 273 -0.04 -7.21 -19.26
CA THR A 273 -1.39 -7.37 -18.69
C THR A 273 -2.47 -7.56 -19.75
N LYS A 274 -2.38 -6.85 -20.88
CA LYS A 274 -3.25 -7.09 -22.07
C LYS A 274 -3.17 -8.51 -22.58
N ASN A 275 -1.99 -9.10 -22.54
CA ASN A 275 -1.76 -10.49 -22.97
C ASN A 275 -1.95 -11.49 -21.82
N ASN A 276 -2.64 -11.10 -20.76
CA ASN A 276 -2.94 -11.93 -19.57
C ASN A 276 -1.68 -12.56 -18.96
N LYS A 277 -0.59 -11.80 -18.90
CA LYS A 277 0.69 -12.20 -18.29
C LYS A 277 0.92 -11.44 -16.99
N GLY A 278 1.02 -12.19 -15.89
CA GLY A 278 1.26 -11.64 -14.57
C GLY A 278 2.69 -11.14 -14.37
N ILE A 279 2.85 -10.15 -13.52
CA ILE A 279 4.14 -9.54 -13.16
C ILE A 279 4.26 -9.52 -11.63
N ALA A 280 5.32 -10.13 -11.12
CA ALA A 280 5.71 -10.00 -9.73
C ALA A 280 6.75 -8.89 -9.57
N VAL A 281 6.51 -8.00 -8.61
CA VAL A 281 7.44 -6.98 -8.14
C VAL A 281 8.37 -7.59 -7.11
N LEU A 282 9.67 -7.41 -7.27
CA LEU A 282 10.66 -7.74 -6.26
C LEU A 282 11.20 -6.45 -5.64
N GLY A 283 10.83 -6.21 -4.40
CA GLY A 283 11.21 -5.04 -3.63
C GLY A 283 12.32 -5.35 -2.63
N SER A 284 13.24 -4.40 -2.45
CA SER A 284 14.20 -4.39 -1.36
C SER A 284 13.89 -3.20 -0.45
N ARG A 285 13.74 -3.45 0.86
CA ARG A 285 13.43 -2.38 1.81
C ARG A 285 14.52 -1.31 1.79
N VAL A 286 14.12 -0.06 1.66
CA VAL A 286 15.03 1.09 1.59
C VAL A 286 15.70 1.32 2.94
N GLU A 287 14.91 1.27 4.01
CA GLU A 287 15.39 1.43 5.37
C GLU A 287 16.12 0.16 5.81
N SER A 288 17.42 0.28 6.00
CA SER A 288 18.20 -0.81 6.58
C SER A 288 17.84 -1.00 8.06
N ARG A 289 17.66 -2.26 8.46
CA ARG A 289 17.53 -2.62 9.88
C ARG A 289 18.64 -3.62 10.20
N ASN A 290 19.50 -3.27 11.13
CA ASN A 290 20.69 -4.07 11.48
C ASN A 290 21.59 -4.41 10.26
N GLY A 291 21.74 -3.45 9.33
CA GLY A 291 22.55 -3.65 8.12
C GLY A 291 21.89 -4.51 7.03
N MET A 292 20.66 -4.99 7.24
CA MET A 292 19.95 -5.83 6.26
C MET A 292 18.79 -5.09 5.60
N HIS A 293 18.61 -5.33 4.30
CA HIS A 293 17.46 -4.92 3.52
C HIS A 293 16.57 -6.14 3.27
N ALA A 294 15.42 -6.20 3.94
CA ALA A 294 14.48 -7.30 3.73
C ALA A 294 13.88 -7.25 2.32
N GLY A 295 13.76 -8.41 1.68
CA GLY A 295 13.03 -8.56 0.43
C GLY A 295 11.51 -8.57 0.66
N HIS A 296 10.75 -8.15 -0.36
CA HIS A 296 9.30 -8.25 -0.40
C HIS A 296 8.81 -8.46 -1.83
N ALA A 297 7.79 -9.29 -1.98
CA ALA A 297 7.16 -9.53 -3.28
C ALA A 297 5.74 -8.98 -3.28
N MET A 298 5.36 -8.34 -4.38
CA MET A 298 4.04 -7.76 -4.63
C MET A 298 3.58 -8.11 -6.05
N ALA A 299 2.31 -7.95 -6.37
CA ALA A 299 1.78 -8.23 -7.71
C ALA A 299 1.39 -6.93 -8.42
N VAL A 300 1.72 -6.83 -9.70
CA VAL A 300 1.11 -5.83 -10.58
C VAL A 300 -0.29 -6.32 -10.96
N VAL A 301 -1.28 -5.46 -10.74
CA VAL A 301 -2.68 -5.71 -11.08
C VAL A 301 -3.04 -5.11 -12.44
N GLY A 302 -2.41 -3.99 -12.79
CA GLY A 302 -2.67 -3.28 -14.02
C GLY A 302 -1.95 -1.94 -14.10
N ASN A 303 -2.39 -1.10 -15.00
CA ASN A 303 -1.87 0.24 -15.20
C ASN A 303 -2.97 1.19 -15.66
N ALA A 304 -2.74 2.49 -15.46
CA ALA A 304 -3.62 3.53 -15.93
C ALA A 304 -2.83 4.73 -16.44
N LYS A 305 -3.37 5.39 -17.47
CA LYS A 305 -2.95 6.74 -17.86
C LYS A 305 -4.02 7.70 -17.40
N LEU A 306 -3.65 8.58 -16.48
CA LEU A 306 -4.57 9.54 -15.88
C LEU A 306 -4.90 10.68 -16.86
N ASP A 307 -5.98 11.41 -16.59
CA ASP A 307 -6.42 12.55 -17.41
C ASP A 307 -5.40 13.69 -17.46
N ASN A 308 -4.56 13.85 -16.45
CA ASN A 308 -3.42 14.77 -16.42
C ASN A 308 -2.20 14.26 -17.21
N GLY A 309 -2.30 13.11 -17.89
CA GLY A 309 -1.24 12.47 -18.67
C GLY A 309 -0.25 11.65 -17.84
N GLN A 310 -0.40 11.58 -16.51
CA GLN A 310 0.45 10.80 -15.64
C GLN A 310 0.20 9.30 -15.82
N GLU A 311 1.28 8.53 -15.83
CA GLU A 311 1.26 7.08 -15.94
C GLU A 311 1.42 6.45 -14.56
N VAL A 312 0.51 5.56 -14.19
CA VAL A 312 0.53 4.85 -12.92
C VAL A 312 0.45 3.34 -13.13
N ILE A 313 1.05 2.61 -12.22
CA ILE A 313 0.96 1.16 -12.11
C ILE A 313 0.09 0.85 -10.89
N ILE A 314 -0.81 -0.10 -11.02
CA ILE A 314 -1.65 -0.56 -9.92
C ILE A 314 -1.02 -1.82 -9.35
N ILE A 315 -0.77 -1.80 -8.05
CA ILE A 315 -0.04 -2.84 -7.32
C ILE A 315 -0.92 -3.40 -6.21
N TRP A 316 -0.84 -4.69 -6.00
CA TRP A 316 -1.32 -5.33 -4.79
C TRP A 316 -0.13 -5.75 -3.92
N ASN A 317 -0.12 -5.25 -2.69
CA ASN A 317 0.76 -5.70 -1.64
C ASN A 317 0.06 -6.83 -0.85
N PRO A 318 0.66 -8.03 -0.70
CA PRO A 318 0.03 -9.15 0.02
C PRO A 318 -0.41 -8.84 1.45
N TRP A 319 0.14 -7.83 2.10
CA TRP A 319 -0.30 -7.38 3.43
C TRP A 319 -1.65 -6.66 3.41
N ASP A 320 -2.09 -6.19 2.26
CA ASP A 320 -3.22 -5.28 2.15
C ASP A 320 -4.44 -5.97 1.50
N ASN A 321 -5.62 -5.64 2.00
CA ASN A 321 -6.87 -6.04 1.37
C ASN A 321 -7.37 -4.94 0.41
N GLY A 322 -6.49 -4.51 -0.47
CA GLY A 322 -6.79 -3.47 -1.46
C GLY A 322 -5.61 -3.17 -2.37
N PHE A 323 -5.87 -2.45 -3.44
CA PHE A 323 -4.88 -2.05 -4.42
C PHE A 323 -4.34 -0.65 -4.11
N MET A 324 -3.13 -0.40 -4.55
CA MET A 324 -2.49 0.92 -4.46
C MET A 324 -2.04 1.39 -5.83
N THR A 325 -2.05 2.69 -6.01
CA THR A 325 -1.46 3.33 -7.19
C THR A 325 0.02 3.62 -6.95
N GLN A 326 0.82 3.49 -7.97
CA GLN A 326 2.25 3.79 -7.97
C GLN A 326 2.61 4.60 -9.22
N ASP A 327 3.28 5.73 -9.07
CA ASP A 327 3.83 6.49 -10.20
C ASP A 327 4.80 5.57 -10.99
N ALA A 328 4.55 5.40 -12.30
CA ALA A 328 5.34 4.53 -13.16
C ALA A 328 6.80 4.98 -13.30
N LYS A 329 7.12 6.22 -12.95
CA LYS A 329 8.48 6.80 -12.95
C LYS A 329 9.19 6.73 -11.60
N ASN A 330 8.52 6.20 -10.57
CA ASN A 330 9.07 6.08 -9.24
C ASN A 330 9.22 4.60 -8.84
N ASN A 331 10.43 4.17 -8.61
CA ASN A 331 10.71 2.79 -8.21
C ASN A 331 10.74 2.57 -6.69
N VAL A 332 10.29 3.54 -5.89
CA VAL A 332 10.11 3.37 -4.44
C VAL A 332 8.63 3.29 -4.12
N ILE A 333 8.22 2.17 -3.56
CA ILE A 333 6.84 1.84 -3.21
C ILE A 333 6.68 2.03 -1.71
N PRO A 334 5.88 3.00 -1.24
CA PRO A 334 5.47 3.08 0.15
C PRO A 334 4.44 1.98 0.44
N VAL A 335 4.62 1.24 1.52
CA VAL A 335 3.70 0.17 1.91
C VAL A 335 3.00 0.49 3.21
N SER A 336 1.89 -0.19 3.46
CA SER A 336 0.97 0.06 4.58
C SER A 336 1.60 -0.02 5.97
N ASN A 337 2.75 -0.65 6.14
CA ASN A 337 3.46 -0.69 7.42
C ASN A 337 4.41 0.52 7.64
N GLY A 338 4.43 1.49 6.72
CA GLY A 338 5.27 2.67 6.76
C GLY A 338 6.73 2.44 6.32
N ASP A 339 7.07 1.25 5.84
CA ASP A 339 8.34 0.96 5.18
C ASP A 339 8.27 1.38 3.69
N HIS A 340 9.43 1.56 3.08
CA HIS A 340 9.56 1.82 1.65
C HIS A 340 10.35 0.68 1.01
N TYR A 341 9.86 0.21 -0.14
CA TYR A 341 10.53 -0.83 -0.91
C TYR A 341 10.97 -0.30 -2.27
N ARG A 342 12.27 -0.40 -2.54
CA ARG A 342 12.79 -0.14 -3.88
C ARG A 342 12.42 -1.32 -4.78
N TRP A 343 11.65 -1.09 -5.83
CA TRP A 343 11.41 -2.05 -6.91
C TRP A 343 12.68 -2.20 -7.74
N TYR A 344 13.46 -3.22 -7.46
CA TYR A 344 14.78 -3.42 -8.10
C TYR A 344 14.74 -4.46 -9.21
N SER A 345 13.75 -5.35 -9.22
CA SER A 345 13.64 -6.43 -10.18
C SER A 345 12.18 -6.85 -10.36
N SER A 346 11.88 -7.48 -11.48
CA SER A 346 10.55 -7.99 -11.83
C SER A 346 10.65 -9.43 -12.31
N ILE A 347 9.63 -10.26 -12.03
CA ILE A 347 9.44 -11.54 -12.72
C ILE A 347 8.12 -11.44 -13.48
N TYR A 348 8.16 -11.60 -14.80
CA TYR A 348 7.01 -11.47 -15.67
C TYR A 348 6.73 -12.74 -16.47
N GLY A 349 5.48 -12.95 -16.87
CA GLY A 349 5.08 -14.10 -17.68
C GLY A 349 4.39 -15.22 -16.91
N TYR A 350 3.85 -14.89 -15.71
CA TYR A 350 2.96 -15.79 -15.00
C TYR A 350 1.61 -15.96 -15.69
#